data_b3ba034eeb00023d66359682f9e88b8b
#
_entry.id   b3ba034eeb00023d66359682f9e88b8b
#
_cell.length_a   1.000
_cell.length_b   1.000
_cell.length_c   1.000
_cell.angle_alpha   90.00
_cell.angle_beta   90.00
_cell.angle_gamma   90.00
#
_symmetry.space_group_name_H-M   'P 1'
#
loop_
_entity.id
_entity.type
_entity.pdbx_description
1 polymer ?
#
loop_
_entity_poly.entity_id
_entity_poly.type
_entity_poly.pdbx_seq_one_letter_code
_entity_poly.pdbx_strand_id
1 'polypeptide(L)'
;MIRTIALLILGAVLSHASNYDAFVPACPAQASLKFNTGIPNPDPSCPDTHVSLCYTATHLMLDFAVLNETNFYYDPSQSTNGDIWEYEVVEAFIYRGLDDPQTYFEYEVNANNVTYNAFVYNPSRVRKDGAPFDHAFIENPFADGFAVDTKVYKPEQAWYASSAIPLALFNGENPKGSVWRMNFFRTVTSPSTYPDQQLCGWKNTGAANFHITGAFGKLKFM
;
A
#
# COMPACT_ATOMS: atom_id res chain seq x y z
N MET A 1 -23.54 -45.43 -47.71
CA MET A 1 -23.23 -44.05 -47.41
C MET A 1 -23.37 -43.85 -45.89
N ILE A 2 -22.30 -43.87 -45.15
CA ILE A 2 -22.29 -43.69 -43.69
C ILE A 2 -21.94 -42.22 -43.46
N ARG A 3 -22.86 -41.44 -42.86
CA ARG A 3 -22.61 -40.04 -42.46
C ARG A 3 -22.02 -40.03 -41.05
N THR A 4 -20.77 -39.63 -40.94
CA THR A 4 -20.13 -39.40 -39.68
C THR A 4 -20.57 -38.02 -39.13
N ILE A 5 -21.24 -38.02 -38.00
CA ILE A 5 -21.61 -36.80 -37.27
C ILE A 5 -20.44 -36.47 -36.35
N ALA A 6 -19.76 -35.35 -36.61
CA ALA A 6 -18.74 -34.81 -35.72
C ALA A 6 -19.42 -34.00 -34.60
N LEU A 7 -19.29 -34.48 -33.37
CA LEU A 7 -19.76 -33.79 -32.15
C LEU A 7 -18.74 -32.76 -31.75
N LEU A 8 -19.02 -31.47 -31.97
CA LEU A 8 -18.22 -30.36 -31.44
C LEU A 8 -18.54 -30.19 -29.96
N ILE A 9 -17.61 -30.59 -29.10
CA ILE A 9 -17.67 -30.27 -27.66
C ILE A 9 -17.15 -28.86 -27.49
N LEU A 10 -18.03 -27.87 -27.33
CA LEU A 10 -17.67 -26.51 -26.85
C LEU A 10 -17.31 -26.61 -25.38
N GLY A 11 -16.02 -26.64 -25.07
CA GLY A 11 -15.52 -26.49 -23.70
C GLY A 11 -15.78 -25.06 -23.22
N ALA A 12 -16.77 -24.86 -22.37
CA ALA A 12 -16.93 -23.59 -21.65
C ALA A 12 -15.76 -23.42 -20.67
N VAL A 13 -14.87 -22.51 -21.00
CA VAL A 13 -13.84 -22.04 -20.03
C VAL A 13 -14.57 -21.21 -18.99
N LEU A 14 -14.88 -21.81 -17.85
CA LEU A 14 -15.34 -21.09 -16.68
C LEU A 14 -14.19 -20.22 -16.18
N SER A 15 -14.18 -18.94 -16.52
CA SER A 15 -13.30 -17.97 -15.87
C SER A 15 -13.77 -17.82 -14.43
N HIS A 16 -13.07 -18.49 -13.52
CA HIS A 16 -13.25 -18.21 -12.09
C HIS A 16 -12.74 -16.80 -11.84
N ALA A 17 -13.64 -15.88 -11.52
CA ALA A 17 -13.23 -14.57 -11.02
C ALA A 17 -12.32 -14.80 -9.80
N SER A 18 -11.12 -14.26 -9.85
CA SER A 18 -10.17 -14.35 -8.74
C SER A 18 -10.74 -13.65 -7.51
N ASN A 19 -10.71 -14.31 -6.35
CA ASN A 19 -11.09 -13.70 -5.07
C ASN A 19 -10.01 -12.73 -4.54
N TYR A 20 -8.96 -12.48 -5.33
CA TYR A 20 -7.84 -11.60 -4.99
C TYR A 20 -7.79 -10.40 -5.93
N ASP A 21 -7.49 -9.24 -5.37
CA ASP A 21 -7.34 -7.98 -6.11
C ASP A 21 -6.01 -7.92 -6.87
N ALA A 22 -4.98 -8.60 -6.34
CA ALA A 22 -3.69 -8.72 -7.02
C ALA A 22 -2.94 -10.01 -6.65
N PHE A 23 -2.05 -10.42 -7.57
CA PHE A 23 -1.11 -11.51 -7.37
C PHE A 23 0.31 -10.94 -7.35
N VAL A 24 1.02 -11.14 -6.24
CA VAL A 24 2.37 -10.61 -6.04
C VAL A 24 3.38 -11.72 -6.37
N PRO A 25 4.19 -11.55 -7.40
CA PRO A 25 5.20 -12.55 -7.81
C PRO A 25 6.46 -12.47 -6.96
N ALA A 26 7.28 -13.52 -7.02
CA ALA A 26 8.67 -13.42 -6.58
C ALA A 26 9.45 -12.44 -7.48
N CYS A 27 10.39 -11.66 -6.89
CA CYS A 27 11.26 -10.78 -7.65
C CYS A 27 12.15 -11.57 -8.64
N PRO A 28 12.51 -11.03 -9.80
CA PRO A 28 12.37 -9.62 -10.19
C PRO A 28 11.04 -9.26 -10.89
N ALA A 29 10.13 -10.22 -11.12
CA ALA A 29 8.81 -9.87 -11.64
C ALA A 29 8.04 -9.04 -10.59
N GLN A 30 7.20 -8.12 -11.02
CA GLN A 30 6.44 -7.23 -10.12
C GLN A 30 4.95 -7.24 -10.46
N ALA A 31 4.12 -7.18 -9.42
CA ALA A 31 2.73 -6.74 -9.56
C ALA A 31 2.70 -5.22 -9.64
N SER A 32 1.80 -4.65 -10.42
CA SER A 32 1.64 -3.20 -10.54
C SER A 32 0.20 -2.81 -10.23
N LEU A 33 0.04 -1.84 -9.34
CA LEU A 33 -1.22 -1.22 -8.95
C LEU A 33 -1.15 0.27 -9.26
N LYS A 34 -2.30 0.88 -9.51
CA LYS A 34 -2.40 2.32 -9.73
C LYS A 34 -3.62 2.88 -9.04
N PHE A 35 -3.51 4.10 -8.57
CA PHE A 35 -4.65 4.85 -8.07
C PHE A 35 -4.45 6.36 -8.26
N ASN A 36 -5.58 7.03 -8.44
CA ASN A 36 -5.70 8.49 -8.53
C ASN A 36 -7.10 8.91 -8.04
N THR A 37 -7.62 8.22 -7.03
CA THR A 37 -8.99 8.37 -6.57
C THR A 37 -9.00 8.91 -5.16
N GLY A 38 -9.79 9.99 -4.95
CA GLY A 38 -10.02 10.58 -3.64
C GLY A 38 -10.82 9.70 -2.69
N ILE A 39 -10.62 9.92 -1.42
CA ILE A 39 -11.32 9.25 -0.31
C ILE A 39 -12.01 10.33 0.54
N PRO A 40 -13.28 10.15 0.93
CA PRO A 40 -14.18 9.03 0.65
C PRO A 40 -14.83 9.11 -0.74
N ASN A 41 -14.91 10.31 -1.29
CA ASN A 41 -15.58 10.55 -2.57
C ASN A 41 -14.56 10.46 -3.70
N PRO A 42 -14.86 9.72 -4.78
CA PRO A 42 -14.00 9.70 -5.95
C PRO A 42 -13.74 11.14 -6.43
N ASP A 43 -12.48 11.56 -6.35
CA ASP A 43 -12.04 12.87 -6.80
C ASP A 43 -10.94 12.67 -7.87
N PRO A 44 -11.21 13.05 -9.13
CA PRO A 44 -10.25 12.90 -10.21
C PRO A 44 -9.04 13.86 -10.09
N SER A 45 -9.06 14.81 -9.15
CA SER A 45 -7.92 15.67 -8.87
C SER A 45 -6.81 14.99 -8.06
N CYS A 46 -7.05 13.81 -7.51
CA CYS A 46 -6.00 13.00 -6.89
C CYS A 46 -4.90 12.67 -7.89
N PRO A 47 -3.64 13.04 -7.61
CA PRO A 47 -2.55 12.78 -8.54
C PRO A 47 -2.25 11.28 -8.67
N ASP A 48 -1.73 10.88 -9.85
CA ASP A 48 -1.42 9.48 -10.12
C ASP A 48 -0.35 8.94 -9.16
N THR A 49 -0.62 7.77 -8.60
CA THR A 49 0.32 7.02 -7.78
C THR A 49 0.38 5.58 -8.28
N HIS A 50 1.58 5.09 -8.56
CA HIS A 50 1.80 3.70 -8.94
C HIS A 50 2.53 2.99 -7.82
N VAL A 51 2.12 1.75 -7.56
CA VAL A 51 2.73 0.87 -6.56
C VAL A 51 3.17 -0.41 -7.25
N SER A 52 4.44 -0.76 -7.13
CA SER A 52 4.98 -2.01 -7.63
C SER A 52 5.42 -2.89 -6.47
N LEU A 53 5.07 -4.18 -6.55
CA LEU A 53 5.25 -5.15 -5.47
C LEU A 53 5.91 -6.43 -6.00
N CYS A 54 6.92 -6.92 -5.30
CA CYS A 54 7.39 -8.30 -5.40
C CYS A 54 7.94 -8.75 -4.05
N TYR A 55 8.27 -10.03 -3.89
CA TYR A 55 8.88 -10.52 -2.67
C TYR A 55 10.14 -11.33 -2.95
N THR A 56 11.07 -11.29 -2.02
CA THR A 56 12.21 -12.20 -1.91
C THR A 56 11.96 -13.24 -0.83
N ALA A 57 12.93 -14.06 -0.51
CA ALA A 57 12.81 -15.00 0.63
C ALA A 57 12.67 -14.28 1.98
N THR A 58 13.13 -13.03 2.08
CA THR A 58 13.23 -12.29 3.34
C THR A 58 12.52 -10.94 3.37
N HIS A 59 12.18 -10.36 2.21
CA HIS A 59 11.62 -9.01 2.14
C HIS A 59 10.44 -8.91 1.19
N LEU A 60 9.48 -8.08 1.55
CA LEU A 60 8.55 -7.45 0.64
C LEU A 60 9.27 -6.25 0.02
N MET A 61 9.39 -6.25 -1.32
CA MET A 61 9.88 -5.11 -2.09
C MET A 61 8.69 -4.26 -2.50
N LEU A 62 8.70 -2.99 -2.14
CA LEU A 62 7.61 -2.05 -2.34
C LEU A 62 8.16 -0.77 -2.96
N ASP A 63 7.76 -0.50 -4.20
CA ASP A 63 8.16 0.70 -4.91
C ASP A 63 6.93 1.60 -5.12
N PHE A 64 7.09 2.90 -4.82
CA PHE A 64 6.13 3.93 -5.15
C PHE A 64 6.68 4.83 -6.28
N ALA A 65 5.84 5.13 -7.27
CA ALA A 65 6.06 6.22 -8.19
C ALA A 65 4.95 7.25 -7.96
N VAL A 66 5.32 8.38 -7.42
CA VAL A 66 4.45 9.50 -7.06
C VAL A 66 4.55 10.53 -8.18
N LEU A 67 3.50 10.64 -8.98
CA LEU A 67 3.46 11.43 -10.19
C LEU A 67 2.56 12.65 -10.02
N ASN A 68 2.71 13.63 -10.93
CA ASN A 68 1.97 14.89 -10.88
C ASN A 68 2.13 15.60 -9.52
N GLU A 69 3.31 15.46 -8.94
CA GLU A 69 3.67 16.09 -7.67
C GLU A 69 4.16 17.51 -7.92
N THR A 70 3.54 18.48 -7.28
CA THR A 70 3.86 19.90 -7.46
C THR A 70 4.40 20.59 -6.22
N ASN A 71 4.15 20.04 -5.04
CA ASN A 71 4.44 20.68 -3.77
C ASN A 71 5.73 20.18 -3.14
N PHE A 72 5.94 18.84 -3.11
CA PHE A 72 7.05 18.19 -2.40
C PHE A 72 7.13 18.70 -0.96
N TYR A 73 5.96 18.80 -0.29
CA TYR A 73 5.84 19.47 1.00
C TYR A 73 6.07 18.50 2.16
N TYR A 74 7.13 18.75 2.90
CA TYR A 74 7.49 18.01 4.11
C TYR A 74 8.12 18.95 5.14
N ASP A 75 8.13 18.57 6.40
CA ASP A 75 8.89 19.24 7.45
C ASP A 75 10.30 18.63 7.52
N PRO A 76 11.36 19.40 7.22
CA PRO A 76 12.73 18.89 7.26
C PRO A 76 13.25 18.57 8.67
N SER A 77 12.53 18.95 9.72
CA SER A 77 12.88 18.60 11.10
C SER A 77 12.39 17.21 11.52
N GLN A 78 11.49 16.62 10.75
CA GLN A 78 10.99 15.26 10.99
C GLN A 78 12.08 14.21 10.74
N SER A 79 12.10 13.19 11.57
CA SER A 79 12.99 12.04 11.48
C SER A 79 12.17 10.73 11.48
N THR A 80 12.84 9.60 11.41
CA THR A 80 12.20 8.27 11.46
C THR A 80 11.17 8.20 12.58
N ASN A 81 9.96 7.74 12.23
CA ASN A 81 8.79 7.64 13.11
C ASN A 81 8.25 8.99 13.63
N GLY A 82 8.64 10.11 13.01
CA GLY A 82 7.99 11.40 13.26
C GLY A 82 6.64 11.50 12.53
N ASP A 83 5.89 12.56 12.81
CA ASP A 83 4.52 12.75 12.30
C ASP A 83 4.53 13.20 10.82
N ILE A 84 5.17 12.40 9.94
CA ILE A 84 5.27 12.71 8.50
C ILE A 84 3.92 12.63 7.78
N TRP A 85 2.95 11.90 8.34
CA TRP A 85 1.56 11.80 7.86
C TRP A 85 0.82 13.16 7.83
N GLU A 86 1.30 14.15 8.56
CA GLU A 86 0.74 15.52 8.50
C GLU A 86 1.05 16.22 7.18
N TYR A 87 2.01 15.72 6.41
CA TYR A 87 2.52 16.34 5.18
C TYR A 87 2.26 15.44 3.96
N GLU A 88 2.99 15.67 2.86
CA GLU A 88 2.90 14.78 1.69
C GLU A 88 3.66 13.49 1.92
N VAL A 89 2.95 12.39 1.83
CA VAL A 89 3.44 11.06 2.14
C VAL A 89 2.71 10.01 1.31
N VAL A 90 3.36 8.89 1.05
CA VAL A 90 2.71 7.65 0.60
C VAL A 90 2.80 6.60 1.69
N GLU A 91 1.74 5.80 1.81
CA GLU A 91 1.55 4.87 2.89
C GLU A 91 1.16 3.48 2.37
N ALA A 92 1.60 2.45 3.08
CA ALA A 92 1.18 1.07 2.89
C ALA A 92 0.74 0.46 4.22
N PHE A 93 -0.51 0.03 4.29
CA PHE A 93 -1.05 -0.71 5.42
C PHE A 93 -1.04 -2.20 5.08
N ILE A 94 -0.38 -3.00 5.91
CA ILE A 94 0.02 -4.36 5.57
C ILE A 94 -0.41 -5.34 6.67
N TYR A 95 -1.14 -6.37 6.28
CA TYR A 95 -1.51 -7.47 7.17
C TYR A 95 -1.37 -8.81 6.44
N ARG A 96 -0.74 -9.80 7.12
CA ARG A 96 -0.66 -11.17 6.62
C ARG A 96 -1.84 -11.98 7.12
N GLY A 97 -2.76 -12.30 6.23
CA GLY A 97 -3.99 -13.02 6.51
C GLY A 97 -5.14 -12.57 5.63
N LEU A 98 -6.31 -13.20 5.76
CA LEU A 98 -7.54 -12.82 5.07
C LEU A 98 -8.58 -12.21 6.00
N ASP A 99 -8.40 -12.36 7.30
CA ASP A 99 -9.30 -11.78 8.30
C ASP A 99 -9.26 -10.25 8.23
N ASP A 100 -10.31 -9.61 8.71
CA ASP A 100 -10.33 -8.17 8.88
C ASP A 100 -9.49 -7.80 10.11
N PRO A 101 -8.31 -7.17 9.95
CA PRO A 101 -7.34 -7.06 11.02
C PRO A 101 -7.71 -6.01 12.07
N GLN A 102 -7.38 -6.30 13.32
CA GLN A 102 -7.36 -5.33 14.41
C GLN A 102 -5.95 -4.82 14.73
N THR A 103 -4.95 -5.49 14.16
CA THR A 103 -3.54 -5.09 14.22
C THR A 103 -2.93 -5.28 12.85
N TYR A 104 -2.25 -4.29 12.34
CA TYR A 104 -1.59 -4.29 11.03
C TYR A 104 -0.35 -3.41 11.08
N PHE A 105 0.51 -3.55 10.09
CA PHE A 105 1.71 -2.71 9.97
C PHE A 105 1.41 -1.50 9.08
N GLU A 106 1.77 -0.33 9.54
CA GLU A 106 1.73 0.93 8.83
C GLU A 106 3.16 1.34 8.47
N TYR A 107 3.38 1.49 7.18
CA TYR A 107 4.62 1.98 6.60
C TYR A 107 4.35 3.24 5.83
N GLU A 108 5.06 4.30 6.14
CA GLU A 108 5.00 5.53 5.38
C GLU A 108 6.38 5.95 4.90
N VAL A 109 6.43 6.68 3.79
CA VAL A 109 7.65 7.31 3.29
C VAL A 109 7.32 8.61 2.56
N ASN A 110 8.18 9.63 2.76
CA ASN A 110 8.06 10.92 2.09
C ASN A 110 9.21 11.19 1.12
N ALA A 111 9.09 12.27 0.36
CA ALA A 111 10.11 12.71 -0.60
C ALA A 111 11.48 13.04 0.03
N ASN A 112 11.54 13.28 1.34
CA ASN A 112 12.76 13.53 2.11
C ASN A 112 13.44 12.26 2.63
N ASN A 113 13.02 11.07 2.18
CA ASN A 113 13.56 9.78 2.61
C ASN A 113 13.36 9.50 4.12
N VAL A 114 12.35 10.08 4.73
CA VAL A 114 11.94 9.80 6.11
C VAL A 114 10.84 8.76 6.09
N THR A 115 10.90 7.81 7.02
CA THR A 115 9.91 6.72 7.13
C THR A 115 9.22 6.70 8.48
N TYR A 116 7.98 6.22 8.47
CA TYR A 116 7.19 5.86 9.65
C TYR A 116 6.92 4.35 9.61
N ASN A 117 7.13 3.68 10.75
CA ASN A 117 7.16 2.22 10.81
C ASN A 117 6.53 1.76 12.12
N ALA A 118 5.24 1.41 12.12
CA ALA A 118 4.55 1.03 13.34
C ALA A 118 3.58 -0.13 13.14
N PHE A 119 3.43 -0.98 14.13
CA PHE A 119 2.26 -1.81 14.27
C PHE A 119 1.13 -1.00 14.91
N VAL A 120 0.01 -0.89 14.21
CA VAL A 120 -1.17 -0.17 14.65
C VAL A 120 -2.11 -1.14 15.36
N TYR A 121 -2.52 -0.80 16.58
CA TYR A 121 -3.60 -1.45 17.30
C TYR A 121 -4.90 -0.69 17.10
N ASN A 122 -5.85 -1.28 16.37
CA ASN A 122 -7.14 -0.68 15.99
C ASN A 122 -8.28 -1.69 16.17
N PRO A 123 -8.67 -2.01 17.41
CA PRO A 123 -9.67 -3.04 17.68
C PRO A 123 -11.05 -2.70 17.11
N SER A 124 -11.35 -1.44 16.91
CA SER A 124 -12.58 -1.00 16.25
C SER A 124 -12.62 -1.25 14.75
N ARG A 125 -11.46 -1.46 14.10
CA ARG A 125 -11.25 -1.59 12.64
C ARG A 125 -11.61 -0.34 11.83
N VAL A 126 -12.03 0.72 12.50
CA VAL A 126 -12.47 1.98 11.88
C VAL A 126 -11.91 3.22 12.59
N ARG A 127 -10.97 3.04 13.53
CA ARG A 127 -10.48 4.13 14.40
C ARG A 127 -11.64 4.94 15.00
N LYS A 128 -12.57 4.21 15.63
CA LYS A 128 -13.78 4.81 16.19
C LYS A 128 -13.45 5.69 17.40
N ASP A 129 -14.06 6.85 17.49
CA ASP A 129 -13.94 7.74 18.63
C ASP A 129 -14.25 7.04 19.96
N GLY A 130 -13.36 7.22 20.93
CA GLY A 130 -13.45 6.59 22.25
C GLY A 130 -13.07 5.10 22.30
N ALA A 131 -12.73 4.47 21.16
CA ALA A 131 -12.14 3.14 21.14
C ALA A 131 -10.60 3.24 21.28
N PRO A 132 -9.94 2.19 21.82
CA PRO A 132 -8.48 2.14 21.83
C PRO A 132 -7.91 2.26 20.42
N PHE A 133 -6.83 3.04 20.29
CA PHE A 133 -6.04 3.18 19.07
C PHE A 133 -4.62 3.53 19.49
N ASP A 134 -3.63 2.73 19.08
CA ASP A 134 -2.25 2.89 19.56
C ASP A 134 -1.24 2.38 18.52
N HIS A 135 0.02 2.77 18.68
CA HIS A 135 1.13 2.45 17.78
C HIS A 135 2.30 1.84 18.55
N ALA A 136 2.83 0.75 18.02
CA ALA A 136 4.07 0.14 18.48
C ALA A 136 5.14 0.31 17.40
N PHE A 137 6.06 1.23 17.61
CA PHE A 137 7.09 1.62 16.64
C PHE A 137 8.21 0.59 16.52
N ILE A 138 8.72 0.42 15.30
CA ILE A 138 10.03 -0.18 15.05
C ILE A 138 11.06 0.94 15.24
N GLU A 139 11.74 0.93 16.37
CA GLU A 139 12.62 2.02 16.82
C GLU A 139 13.80 2.29 15.88
N ASN A 140 14.41 1.22 15.35
CA ASN A 140 15.59 1.28 14.49
C ASN A 140 15.37 0.48 13.20
N PRO A 141 14.47 0.90 12.29
CA PRO A 141 14.07 0.08 11.14
C PRO A 141 15.27 -0.33 10.27
N PHE A 142 16.26 0.53 10.06
CA PHE A 142 17.44 0.20 9.27
C PHE A 142 18.32 -0.87 9.91
N ALA A 143 18.48 -0.85 11.24
CA ALA A 143 19.19 -1.90 11.96
C ALA A 143 18.41 -3.23 11.95
N ASP A 144 17.09 -3.14 11.86
CA ASP A 144 16.17 -4.28 11.81
C ASP A 144 15.95 -4.82 10.39
N GLY A 145 16.73 -4.35 9.41
CA GLY A 145 16.76 -4.87 8.05
C GLY A 145 15.86 -4.16 7.04
N PHE A 146 15.24 -3.05 7.39
CA PHE A 146 14.58 -2.20 6.39
C PHE A 146 15.61 -1.50 5.50
N ALA A 147 15.22 -1.23 4.27
CA ALA A 147 15.94 -0.31 3.41
C ALA A 147 14.94 0.60 2.69
N VAL A 148 15.36 1.83 2.45
CA VAL A 148 14.60 2.81 1.67
C VAL A 148 15.57 3.70 0.89
N ASP A 149 15.19 4.03 -0.34
CA ASP A 149 15.88 5.02 -1.19
C ASP A 149 14.82 5.85 -1.92
N THR A 150 14.85 7.17 -1.75
CA THR A 150 13.97 8.09 -2.45
C THR A 150 14.74 8.93 -3.46
N LYS A 151 14.11 9.19 -4.61
CA LYS A 151 14.66 10.03 -5.67
C LYS A 151 13.62 11.04 -6.12
N VAL A 152 14.00 12.31 -6.08
CA VAL A 152 13.13 13.44 -6.42
C VAL A 152 13.52 14.03 -7.77
N TYR A 153 12.54 14.16 -8.66
CA TYR A 153 12.66 14.73 -10.01
C TYR A 153 11.67 15.87 -10.16
N LYS A 154 12.01 17.04 -9.59
CA LYS A 154 11.13 18.22 -9.58
C LYS A 154 10.70 18.70 -10.99
N PRO A 155 11.57 18.71 -12.02
CA PRO A 155 11.15 19.09 -13.35
C PRO A 155 10.09 18.17 -13.97
N GLU A 156 10.12 16.89 -13.62
CA GLU A 156 9.16 15.87 -14.05
C GLU A 156 7.94 15.80 -13.14
N GLN A 157 7.89 16.62 -12.09
CA GLN A 157 6.83 16.60 -11.06
C GLN A 157 6.64 15.19 -10.48
N ALA A 158 7.73 14.53 -10.14
CA ALA A 158 7.71 13.15 -9.66
C ALA A 158 8.75 12.90 -8.57
N TRP A 159 8.44 11.93 -7.72
CA TRP A 159 9.43 11.29 -6.86
C TRP A 159 9.14 9.78 -6.76
N TYR A 160 10.16 9.03 -6.41
CA TYR A 160 10.10 7.57 -6.34
C TYR A 160 10.68 7.12 -5.01
N ALA A 161 10.05 6.13 -4.39
CA ALA A 161 10.59 5.45 -3.22
C ALA A 161 10.69 3.96 -3.50
N SER A 162 11.86 3.38 -3.23
CA SER A 162 12.08 1.94 -3.27
C SER A 162 12.35 1.45 -1.87
N SER A 163 11.54 0.51 -1.38
CA SER A 163 11.56 0.05 0.00
C SER A 163 11.69 -1.46 0.08
N ALA A 164 12.46 -1.94 1.04
CA ALA A 164 12.53 -3.34 1.42
C ALA A 164 12.04 -3.49 2.86
N ILE A 165 10.94 -4.22 3.07
CA ILE A 165 10.31 -4.42 4.37
C ILE A 165 10.51 -5.88 4.80
N PRO A 166 11.12 -6.18 5.96
CA PRO A 166 11.39 -7.54 6.39
C PRO A 166 10.10 -8.37 6.57
N LEU A 167 10.00 -9.50 5.89
CA LEU A 167 8.88 -10.43 6.04
C LEU A 167 8.81 -11.09 7.42
N ALA A 168 9.93 -11.11 8.16
CA ALA A 168 9.98 -11.61 9.53
C ALA A 168 9.01 -10.89 10.47
N LEU A 169 8.71 -9.61 10.24
CA LEU A 169 7.70 -8.84 10.98
C LEU A 169 6.31 -9.48 10.95
N PHE A 170 6.02 -10.24 9.92
CA PHE A 170 4.73 -10.88 9.67
C PHE A 170 4.78 -12.40 9.85
N ASN A 171 5.78 -12.94 10.53
CA ASN A 171 6.07 -14.38 10.55
C ASN A 171 6.16 -14.95 9.12
N GLY A 172 6.83 -14.22 8.22
CA GLY A 172 6.80 -14.37 6.76
C GLY A 172 7.77 -15.41 6.21
N GLU A 173 8.14 -16.44 6.97
CA GLU A 173 8.85 -17.59 6.42
C GLU A 173 8.02 -18.24 5.30
N ASN A 174 8.68 -18.54 4.17
CA ASN A 174 8.01 -19.11 3.00
C ASN A 174 6.83 -18.25 2.50
N PRO A 175 7.09 -17.07 1.93
CA PRO A 175 6.03 -16.14 1.53
C PRO A 175 5.17 -16.68 0.39
N LYS A 176 5.68 -17.59 -0.45
CA LYS A 176 4.95 -18.18 -1.58
C LYS A 176 3.66 -18.86 -1.13
N GLY A 177 2.56 -18.55 -1.81
CA GLY A 177 1.22 -19.07 -1.51
C GLY A 177 0.53 -18.36 -0.34
N SER A 178 1.21 -17.49 0.41
CA SER A 178 0.61 -16.73 1.50
C SER A 178 -0.40 -15.70 0.97
N VAL A 179 -1.30 -15.31 1.85
CA VAL A 179 -2.39 -14.37 1.56
C VAL A 179 -2.28 -13.16 2.47
N TRP A 180 -2.61 -12.01 1.93
CA TRP A 180 -2.39 -10.72 2.56
C TRP A 180 -3.58 -9.80 2.36
N ARG A 181 -3.74 -8.85 3.26
CA ARG A 181 -4.59 -7.67 3.08
C ARG A 181 -3.73 -6.43 3.16
N MET A 182 -3.85 -5.58 2.15
CA MET A 182 -3.10 -4.33 2.06
C MET A 182 -3.98 -3.22 1.51
N ASN A 183 -3.62 -1.98 1.87
CA ASN A 183 -4.09 -0.82 1.14
C ASN A 183 -2.93 0.16 0.97
N PHE A 184 -3.04 1.03 -0.03
CA PHE A 184 -2.01 2.01 -0.35
C PHE A 184 -2.67 3.37 -0.46
N PHE A 185 -2.01 4.37 0.12
CA PHE A 185 -2.56 5.71 0.23
C PHE A 185 -1.54 6.76 -0.17
N ARG A 186 -2.02 7.95 -0.44
CA ARG A 186 -1.23 9.16 -0.59
C ARG A 186 -1.97 10.31 0.07
N THR A 187 -1.27 11.04 0.91
CA THR A 187 -1.72 12.33 1.44
C THR A 187 -1.11 13.43 0.59
N VAL A 188 -1.93 14.36 0.13
CA VAL A 188 -1.53 15.53 -0.66
C VAL A 188 -1.88 16.79 0.11
N THR A 189 -0.90 17.66 0.33
CA THR A 189 -1.07 18.96 0.94
C THR A 189 0.00 19.94 0.42
N SER A 190 -0.05 21.19 0.82
CA SER A 190 0.90 22.21 0.40
C SER A 190 1.07 23.26 1.49
N PRO A 191 2.08 24.12 1.45
CA PRO A 191 2.19 25.23 2.40
C PRO A 191 0.98 26.16 2.44
N SER A 192 0.17 26.19 1.37
CA SER A 192 -1.03 27.03 1.28
C SER A 192 -2.32 26.34 1.75
N THR A 193 -2.34 25.02 1.78
CA THR A 193 -3.53 24.24 2.19
C THR A 193 -3.36 23.62 3.57
N TYR A 194 -2.12 23.41 4.03
CA TYR A 194 -1.85 22.85 5.36
C TYR A 194 -2.62 23.58 6.48
N PRO A 195 -3.28 22.88 7.43
CA PRO A 195 -3.24 21.44 7.65
C PRO A 195 -4.27 20.62 6.83
N ASP A 196 -5.02 21.23 5.93
CA ASP A 196 -5.99 20.51 5.12
C ASP A 196 -5.28 19.54 4.16
N GLN A 197 -5.80 18.33 4.07
CA GLN A 197 -5.23 17.23 3.31
C GLN A 197 -6.24 16.69 2.29
N GLN A 198 -5.77 16.43 1.07
CA GLN A 198 -6.48 15.58 0.11
C GLN A 198 -6.00 14.14 0.31
N LEU A 199 -6.94 13.25 0.59
CA LEU A 199 -6.68 11.85 0.83
C LEU A 199 -6.96 11.03 -0.43
N CYS A 200 -5.98 10.26 -0.88
CA CYS A 200 -6.07 9.40 -2.05
C CYS A 200 -5.75 7.95 -1.68
N GLY A 201 -6.35 6.99 -2.37
CA GLY A 201 -6.08 5.59 -2.05
C GLY A 201 -6.43 4.58 -3.13
N TRP A 202 -5.81 3.41 -3.05
CA TRP A 202 -6.06 2.30 -3.97
C TRP A 202 -7.45 1.69 -3.76
N LYS A 203 -7.81 1.40 -2.51
CA LYS A 203 -9.17 0.97 -2.15
C LYS A 203 -9.83 2.07 -1.33
N ASN A 204 -11.03 2.45 -1.76
CA ASN A 204 -11.81 3.47 -1.06
C ASN A 204 -12.29 2.93 0.29
N THR A 205 -12.04 3.69 1.34
CA THR A 205 -12.40 3.35 2.72
C THR A 205 -13.86 3.72 3.06
N GLY A 206 -14.51 4.53 2.22
CA GLY A 206 -15.87 5.01 2.46
C GLY A 206 -15.98 6.15 3.48
N ALA A 207 -14.88 6.55 4.12
CA ALA A 207 -14.77 7.71 4.99
C ALA A 207 -13.38 8.34 4.83
N ALA A 208 -13.21 9.61 5.23
CA ALA A 208 -11.92 10.31 5.22
C ALA A 208 -11.01 9.78 6.35
N ASN A 209 -10.66 8.51 6.25
CA ASN A 209 -9.91 7.77 7.26
C ASN A 209 -9.27 6.54 6.62
N PHE A 210 -7.94 6.43 6.64
CA PHE A 210 -7.20 5.30 6.09
C PHE A 210 -7.32 4.02 6.94
N HIS A 211 -7.58 4.15 8.24
CA HIS A 211 -7.61 3.06 9.21
C HIS A 211 -8.91 2.23 9.20
N ILE A 212 -9.61 2.18 8.08
CA ILE A 212 -10.78 1.32 7.89
C ILE A 212 -10.35 0.01 7.24
N THR A 213 -10.04 -0.96 8.07
CA THR A 213 -9.37 -2.22 7.66
C THR A 213 -10.23 -3.12 6.79
N GLY A 214 -11.56 -3.00 6.88
CA GLY A 214 -12.50 -3.68 6.00
C GLY A 214 -12.29 -3.39 4.51
N ALA A 215 -11.72 -2.21 4.18
CA ALA A 215 -11.41 -1.79 2.82
C ALA A 215 -10.08 -2.34 2.28
N PHE A 216 -9.23 -2.97 3.09
CA PHE A 216 -7.94 -3.49 2.60
C PHE A 216 -8.15 -4.55 1.52
N GLY A 217 -7.49 -4.37 0.38
CA GLY A 217 -7.52 -5.30 -0.73
C GLY A 217 -6.87 -6.63 -0.39
N LYS A 218 -7.27 -7.69 -1.08
CA LYS A 218 -6.77 -9.06 -0.89
C LYS A 218 -5.69 -9.37 -1.92
N LEU A 219 -4.50 -9.73 -1.45
CA LEU A 219 -3.36 -10.08 -2.29
C LEU A 219 -2.92 -11.52 -2.02
N LYS A 220 -2.39 -12.17 -3.06
CA LYS A 220 -1.80 -13.51 -2.94
C LYS A 220 -0.38 -13.51 -3.49
N PHE A 221 0.56 -14.02 -2.70
CA PHE A 221 1.94 -14.21 -3.11
C PHE A 221 2.06 -15.53 -3.90
N MET A 222 2.72 -15.49 -5.08
CA MET A 222 2.70 -16.58 -6.08
C MET A 222 4.00 -17.39 -6.10
#